data_36d088e044e2884b13bbd88c3271e943
#
_entry.id   36d088e044e2884b13bbd88c3271e943
#
_cell.length_a   1.000
_cell.length_b   1.000
_cell.length_c   1.000
_cell.angle_alpha   90.00
_cell.angle_beta   90.00
_cell.angle_gamma   90.00
#
_symmetry.space_group_name_H-M   'P 1'
#
loop_
_entity.id
_entity.type
_entity.pdbx_description
1 polymer ?
#
loop_
_entity_poly.entity_id
_entity_poly.type
_entity_poly.pdbx_seq_one_letter_code
_entity_poly.pdbx_strand_id
1 'polypeptide(L)'
;YAGEHFFLSNASRFNSDRYSRRSPAVFIGEFGTTERPLAGTLRAAVAEACFLVGAEENPDMVRRLAYAPVLGNAGFENQRHPLISFNTHQAVVSPSYHLLKMFTRHRGDEVLKTIVDTYEKPQVRTGRAGVEMFDNSYEFKDVRIDGVPVSDISVMSGGWRVPEAGTLVPEANRWNQVLFG
;
A
#
# COMPACT_ATOMS: atom_id res chain seq x y z
N TYR A 1 -8.58 5.83 -4.84
CA TYR A 1 -7.90 6.21 -3.60
C TYR A 1 -7.76 4.99 -2.70
N ALA A 2 -6.58 4.80 -2.11
CA ALA A 2 -6.30 3.60 -1.36
C ALA A 2 -5.17 3.82 -0.34
N GLY A 3 -4.91 2.82 0.49
CA GLY A 3 -3.75 2.77 1.36
C GLY A 3 -2.50 2.21 0.68
N GLU A 4 -1.38 2.22 1.40
CA GLU A 4 -0.10 1.69 0.95
C GLU A 4 -0.20 0.25 0.42
N HIS A 5 -0.87 -0.61 1.19
CA HIS A 5 -1.03 -2.02 0.84
C HIS A 5 -1.66 -2.21 -0.55
N PHE A 6 -2.65 -1.40 -0.90
CA PHE A 6 -3.27 -1.48 -2.23
C PHE A 6 -2.26 -1.23 -3.34
N PHE A 7 -1.46 -0.17 -3.25
CA PHE A 7 -0.51 0.19 -4.29
C PHE A 7 0.58 -0.87 -4.46
N LEU A 8 1.13 -1.37 -3.36
CA LEU A 8 2.13 -2.44 -3.38
C LEU A 8 1.57 -3.75 -3.95
N SER A 9 0.37 -4.16 -3.51
CA SER A 9 -0.25 -5.42 -3.96
C SER A 9 -0.73 -5.36 -5.41
N ASN A 10 -0.92 -4.18 -5.97
CA ASN A 10 -1.40 -3.99 -7.33
C ASN A 10 -0.32 -3.47 -8.30
N ALA A 11 0.95 -3.51 -7.93
CA ALA A 11 2.05 -3.13 -8.80
C ALA A 11 2.05 -3.92 -10.13
N SER A 12 1.75 -5.21 -10.08
CA SER A 12 1.65 -6.07 -11.27
C SER A 12 0.21 -6.21 -11.82
N ARG A 13 -0.71 -5.33 -11.43
CA ARG A 13 -2.14 -5.46 -11.78
C ARG A 13 -2.40 -5.52 -13.28
N PHE A 14 -1.64 -4.82 -14.07
CA PHE A 14 -1.84 -4.67 -15.52
C PHE A 14 -1.06 -5.64 -16.37
N ASN A 15 -0.37 -6.61 -15.78
CA ASN A 15 0.39 -7.61 -16.51
C ASN A 15 -0.51 -8.44 -17.45
N SER A 16 0.08 -8.95 -18.52
CA SER A 16 -0.62 -9.58 -19.64
C SER A 16 -1.49 -10.79 -19.27
N ASP A 17 -1.16 -11.47 -18.18
CA ASP A 17 -1.90 -12.63 -17.68
C ASP A 17 -3.26 -12.28 -17.06
N ARG A 18 -3.46 -11.01 -16.68
CA ARG A 18 -4.68 -10.53 -16.02
C ARG A 18 -5.62 -9.75 -16.92
N TYR A 19 -5.10 -9.17 -18.00
CA TYR A 19 -5.87 -8.30 -18.89
C TYR A 19 -5.74 -8.72 -20.35
N SER A 20 -6.88 -8.85 -21.03
CA SER A 20 -6.88 -9.06 -22.46
C SER A 20 -6.40 -7.79 -23.20
N ARG A 21 -5.37 -7.91 -24.02
CA ARG A 21 -4.86 -6.83 -24.86
C ARG A 21 -5.83 -6.40 -25.99
N ARG A 22 -6.92 -7.14 -26.15
CA ARG A 22 -8.02 -6.79 -27.07
C ARG A 22 -9.09 -5.94 -26.41
N SER A 23 -9.04 -5.77 -25.08
CA SER A 23 -9.95 -4.92 -24.32
C SER A 23 -9.63 -3.44 -24.52
N PRO A 24 -10.56 -2.52 -24.24
CA PRO A 24 -10.28 -1.10 -24.21
C PRO A 24 -9.12 -0.77 -23.28
N ALA A 25 -8.33 0.22 -23.67
CA ALA A 25 -7.23 0.71 -22.83
C ALA A 25 -7.73 1.30 -21.50
N VAL A 26 -6.90 1.21 -20.47
CA VAL A 26 -7.21 1.68 -19.12
C VAL A 26 -6.84 3.15 -18.98
N PHE A 27 -7.77 3.93 -18.47
CA PHE A 27 -7.51 5.25 -17.91
C PHE A 27 -7.79 5.23 -16.41
N ILE A 28 -6.78 5.49 -15.60
CA ILE A 28 -6.90 5.63 -14.15
C ILE A 28 -7.22 7.09 -13.87
N GLY A 29 -8.50 7.40 -13.71
CA GLY A 29 -9.01 8.77 -13.61
C GLY A 29 -8.56 9.50 -12.35
N GLU A 30 -8.39 8.77 -11.25
CA GLU A 30 -7.87 9.31 -10.00
C GLU A 30 -7.11 8.25 -9.21
N PHE A 31 -5.94 8.60 -8.73
CA PHE A 31 -5.21 7.81 -7.74
C PHE A 31 -4.48 8.70 -6.73
N GLY A 32 -4.12 8.14 -5.59
CA GLY A 32 -3.35 8.78 -4.52
C GLY A 32 -3.61 8.09 -3.19
N THR A 33 -2.63 8.12 -2.31
CA THR A 33 -2.72 7.55 -0.97
C THR A 33 -3.56 8.44 -0.07
N THR A 34 -4.60 7.86 0.56
CA THR A 34 -5.49 8.56 1.49
C THR A 34 -5.40 8.04 2.91
N GLU A 35 -4.68 6.96 3.11
CA GLU A 35 -4.52 6.35 4.44
C GLU A 35 -3.71 7.24 5.37
N ARG A 36 -4.27 7.60 6.50
CA ARG A 36 -3.58 8.36 7.55
C ARG A 36 -2.92 7.39 8.55
N PRO A 37 -1.72 7.73 9.07
CA PRO A 37 -0.96 8.98 8.90
C PRO A 37 -0.03 9.00 7.67
N LEU A 38 -0.12 8.06 6.75
CA LEU A 38 0.83 7.86 5.64
C LEU A 38 0.66 8.86 4.51
N ALA A 39 -0.57 9.34 4.24
CA ALA A 39 -0.84 10.28 3.16
C ALA A 39 0.09 11.51 3.23
N GLY A 40 0.68 11.87 2.10
CA GLY A 40 1.62 12.98 1.99
C GLY A 40 3.04 12.70 2.52
N THR A 41 3.35 11.48 2.93
CA THR A 41 4.70 11.07 3.35
C THR A 41 5.52 10.49 2.20
N LEU A 42 6.84 10.39 2.39
CA LEU A 42 7.72 9.70 1.46
C LEU A 42 7.35 8.21 1.31
N ARG A 43 6.91 7.57 2.37
CA ARG A 43 6.48 6.16 2.34
C ARG A 43 5.27 5.96 1.42
N ALA A 44 4.28 6.85 1.49
CA ALA A 44 3.15 6.85 0.56
C ALA A 44 3.62 7.02 -0.89
N ALA A 45 4.51 7.97 -1.15
CA ALA A 45 5.06 8.20 -2.48
C ALA A 45 5.81 6.97 -3.02
N VAL A 46 6.57 6.25 -2.20
CA VAL A 46 7.25 5.00 -2.61
C VAL A 46 6.24 3.91 -2.99
N ALA A 47 5.16 3.75 -2.23
CA ALA A 47 4.10 2.79 -2.58
C ALA A 47 3.41 3.16 -3.90
N GLU A 48 3.11 4.45 -4.09
CA GLU A 48 2.58 4.97 -5.36
C GLU A 48 3.56 4.74 -6.52
N ALA A 49 4.88 4.87 -6.28
CA ALA A 49 5.91 4.60 -7.28
C ALA A 49 5.86 3.14 -7.77
N CYS A 50 5.71 2.16 -6.88
CA CYS A 50 5.58 0.76 -7.27
C CYS A 50 4.41 0.54 -8.23
N PHE A 51 3.29 1.18 -7.97
CA PHE A 51 2.11 1.10 -8.83
C PHE A 51 2.32 1.79 -10.19
N LEU A 52 2.99 2.94 -10.20
CA LEU A 52 3.33 3.67 -11.42
C LEU A 52 4.30 2.89 -12.31
N VAL A 53 5.32 2.26 -11.73
CA VAL A 53 6.25 1.39 -12.47
C VAL A 53 5.47 0.27 -13.15
N GLY A 54 4.59 -0.43 -12.42
CA GLY A 54 3.76 -1.49 -13.02
C GLY A 54 2.82 -0.99 -14.12
N ALA A 55 2.37 0.26 -14.04
CA ALA A 55 1.59 0.87 -15.11
C ALA A 55 2.45 1.21 -16.33
N GLU A 56 3.68 1.71 -16.13
CA GLU A 56 4.64 2.03 -17.22
C GLU A 56 5.17 0.76 -17.92
N GLU A 57 5.29 -0.35 -17.23
CA GLU A 57 5.61 -1.65 -17.83
C GLU A 57 4.53 -2.16 -18.79
N ASN A 58 3.34 -1.58 -18.76
CA ASN A 58 2.18 -1.98 -19.55
C ASN A 58 1.61 -0.79 -20.38
N PRO A 59 2.40 -0.10 -21.22
CA PRO A 59 1.98 1.10 -21.93
C PRO A 59 0.94 0.83 -23.02
N ASP A 60 0.81 -0.39 -23.46
CA ASP A 60 -0.21 -0.86 -24.40
C ASP A 60 -1.58 -0.99 -23.74
N MET A 61 -1.62 -1.22 -22.44
CA MET A 61 -2.85 -1.35 -21.66
C MET A 61 -3.18 -0.05 -20.92
N VAL A 62 -2.25 0.53 -20.17
CA VAL A 62 -2.48 1.75 -19.38
C VAL A 62 -2.06 2.98 -20.17
N ARG A 63 -3.03 3.76 -20.61
CA ARG A 63 -2.78 4.94 -21.45
C ARG A 63 -2.65 6.23 -20.67
N ARG A 64 -3.33 6.35 -19.54
CA ARG A 64 -3.35 7.58 -18.75
C ARG A 64 -3.55 7.27 -17.27
N LEU A 65 -2.88 8.09 -16.45
CA LEU A 65 -3.10 8.16 -15.01
C LEU A 65 -3.26 9.62 -14.60
N ALA A 66 -4.13 9.89 -13.65
CA ALA A 66 -4.32 11.22 -13.09
C ALA A 66 -4.26 11.15 -11.56
N TYR A 67 -3.42 11.97 -10.97
CA TYR A 67 -3.36 12.10 -9.52
C TYR A 67 -4.43 13.07 -9.02
N ALA A 68 -5.04 12.76 -7.88
CA ALA A 68 -5.99 13.68 -7.27
C ALA A 68 -5.97 13.57 -5.72
N PRO A 69 -6.15 14.71 -5.03
CA PRO A 69 -6.24 16.07 -5.57
C PRO A 69 -4.87 16.64 -5.94
N VAL A 70 -4.81 17.47 -6.97
CA VAL A 70 -3.57 18.16 -7.36
C VAL A 70 -3.31 19.35 -6.48
N LEU A 71 -4.32 20.16 -6.22
CA LEU A 71 -4.23 21.39 -5.43
C LEU A 71 -5.14 21.30 -4.20
N GLY A 72 -4.66 21.80 -3.08
CA GLY A 72 -5.42 21.93 -1.85
C GLY A 72 -5.11 23.24 -1.13
N ASN A 73 -6.15 23.93 -0.69
CA ASN A 73 -5.98 25.13 0.13
C ASN A 73 -5.76 24.70 1.58
N ALA A 74 -4.59 25.02 2.13
CA ALA A 74 -4.22 24.68 3.50
C ALA A 74 -5.24 25.23 4.51
N GLY A 75 -5.74 24.36 5.39
CA GLY A 75 -6.81 24.69 6.34
C GLY A 75 -8.23 24.38 5.83
N PHE A 76 -8.41 24.09 4.54
CA PHE A 76 -9.68 23.68 3.92
C PHE A 76 -9.60 22.31 3.25
N GLU A 77 -8.53 21.56 3.51
CA GLU A 77 -8.28 20.25 2.91
C GLU A 77 -9.27 19.22 3.45
N ASN A 78 -10.04 18.66 2.55
CA ASN A 78 -10.76 17.43 2.83
C ASN A 78 -9.73 16.33 3.08
N GLN A 79 -9.96 15.41 3.91
CA GLN A 79 -9.14 14.26 4.37
C GLN A 79 -8.08 13.68 3.38
N ARG A 80 -7.97 14.20 2.18
CA ARG A 80 -7.04 13.83 1.11
C ARG A 80 -5.84 14.77 1.12
N HIS A 81 -4.65 14.21 0.95
CA HIS A 81 -3.43 15.00 0.88
C HIS A 81 -3.15 15.42 -0.58
N PRO A 82 -3.16 16.73 -0.89
CA PRO A 82 -2.91 17.19 -2.25
C PRO A 82 -1.44 17.08 -2.64
N LEU A 83 -1.15 17.08 -3.95
CA LEU A 83 0.23 17.21 -4.43
C LEU A 83 0.85 18.53 -3.99
N ILE A 84 0.07 19.60 -4.06
CA ILE A 84 0.47 20.96 -3.72
C ILE A 84 -0.54 21.54 -2.76
N SER A 85 -0.11 21.79 -1.53
CA SER A 85 -0.86 22.58 -0.55
C SER A 85 -0.47 24.04 -0.68
N PHE A 86 -1.42 24.94 -0.68
CA PHE A 86 -1.16 26.37 -0.78
C PHE A 86 -2.04 27.20 0.15
N ASN A 87 -1.58 28.39 0.44
CA ASN A 87 -2.36 29.45 1.07
C ASN A 87 -2.03 30.80 0.40
N THR A 88 -2.44 31.92 0.97
CA THR A 88 -2.24 33.25 0.40
C THR A 88 -0.75 33.68 0.32
N HIS A 89 0.16 32.97 0.98
CA HIS A 89 1.55 33.38 1.14
C HIS A 89 2.57 32.38 0.60
N GLN A 90 2.20 31.11 0.55
CA GLN A 90 3.15 30.04 0.18
C GLN A 90 2.46 28.86 -0.45
N ALA A 91 3.25 28.07 -1.18
CA ALA A 91 2.87 26.75 -1.67
C ALA A 91 3.92 25.73 -1.24
N VAL A 92 3.46 24.56 -0.79
CA VAL A 92 4.29 23.45 -0.36
C VAL A 92 3.94 22.22 -1.17
N VAL A 93 4.94 21.54 -1.69
CA VAL A 93 4.77 20.32 -2.49
C VAL A 93 4.99 19.06 -1.65
N SER A 94 4.22 18.02 -1.93
CA SER A 94 4.35 16.73 -1.26
C SER A 94 5.46 15.87 -1.88
N PRO A 95 5.93 14.79 -1.20
CA PRO A 95 6.78 13.77 -1.83
C PRO A 95 6.17 13.16 -3.10
N SER A 96 4.86 12.94 -3.15
CA SER A 96 4.15 12.46 -4.34
C SER A 96 4.23 13.43 -5.53
N TYR A 97 4.33 14.74 -5.28
CA TYR A 97 4.61 15.72 -6.34
C TYR A 97 5.99 15.47 -6.97
N HIS A 98 7.02 15.28 -6.14
CA HIS A 98 8.37 15.01 -6.65
C HIS A 98 8.44 13.69 -7.42
N LEU A 99 7.74 12.66 -6.92
CA LEU A 99 7.58 11.39 -7.61
C LEU A 99 7.00 11.60 -9.01
N LEU A 100 5.84 12.23 -9.12
CA LEU A 100 5.19 12.46 -10.42
C LEU A 100 6.02 13.33 -11.33
N LYS A 101 6.70 14.35 -10.81
CA LYS A 101 7.62 15.17 -11.57
C LYS A 101 8.75 14.34 -12.17
N MET A 102 9.28 13.37 -11.43
CA MET A 102 10.30 12.45 -11.91
C MET A 102 9.78 11.58 -13.05
N PHE A 103 8.65 10.90 -12.85
CA PHE A 103 8.02 10.04 -13.86
C PHE A 103 7.64 10.80 -15.14
N THR A 104 7.12 12.03 -15.00
CA THR A 104 6.70 12.82 -16.18
C THR A 104 7.85 13.43 -16.95
N ARG A 105 8.99 13.70 -16.32
CA ARG A 105 10.16 14.31 -16.97
C ARG A 105 11.16 13.31 -17.56
N HIS A 106 11.16 12.09 -17.04
CA HIS A 106 12.10 11.04 -17.44
C HIS A 106 11.37 9.85 -18.10
N ARG A 107 10.40 10.17 -18.95
CA ARG A 107 9.71 9.13 -19.73
C ARG A 107 10.64 8.57 -20.80
N GLY A 108 10.73 7.24 -20.84
CA GLY A 108 11.35 6.53 -21.95
C GLY A 108 10.42 6.39 -23.16
N ASP A 109 10.98 6.09 -24.31
CA ASP A 109 10.26 5.80 -25.54
C ASP A 109 9.92 4.30 -25.67
N GLU A 110 10.71 3.44 -25.04
CA GLU A 110 10.57 1.99 -25.07
C GLU A 110 10.67 1.37 -23.67
N VAL A 111 9.92 0.30 -23.43
CA VAL A 111 10.03 -0.53 -22.24
C VAL A 111 10.97 -1.69 -22.55
N LEU A 112 12.12 -1.69 -21.92
CA LEU A 112 13.09 -2.78 -22.04
C LEU A 112 12.78 -3.89 -21.04
N LYS A 113 12.94 -5.14 -21.48
CA LYS A 113 12.85 -6.27 -20.55
C LYS A 113 14.01 -6.20 -19.56
N THR A 114 13.69 -5.91 -18.31
CA THR A 114 14.67 -5.82 -17.24
C THR A 114 14.57 -7.05 -16.33
N ILE A 115 15.71 -7.64 -16.03
CA ILE A 115 15.84 -8.69 -15.01
C ILE A 115 16.74 -8.12 -13.93
N VAL A 116 16.19 -7.98 -12.73
CA VAL A 116 16.97 -7.57 -11.56
C VAL A 116 17.39 -8.83 -10.83
N ASP A 117 18.67 -9.16 -10.91
CA ASP A 117 19.26 -10.23 -10.14
C ASP A 117 19.89 -9.65 -8.87
N THR A 118 19.18 -9.80 -7.76
CA THR A 118 19.70 -9.38 -6.47
C THR A 118 20.53 -10.51 -5.87
N TYR A 119 21.85 -10.38 -5.92
CA TYR A 119 22.78 -11.33 -5.32
C TYR A 119 22.75 -11.32 -3.76
N GLU A 120 22.04 -10.41 -3.17
CA GLU A 120 21.78 -10.48 -1.74
C GLU A 120 20.82 -11.65 -1.49
N LYS A 121 21.37 -12.75 -0.94
CA LYS A 121 20.52 -13.74 -0.28
C LYS A 121 19.56 -12.97 0.61
N PRO A 122 18.24 -13.21 0.48
CA PRO A 122 17.30 -12.57 1.39
C PRO A 122 17.82 -12.85 2.80
N GLN A 123 18.29 -11.81 3.47
CA GLN A 123 18.58 -11.93 4.89
C GLN A 123 17.26 -12.39 5.48
N VAL A 124 17.25 -13.58 6.03
CA VAL A 124 16.13 -14.06 6.82
C VAL A 124 16.03 -13.04 7.94
N ARG A 125 15.20 -12.03 7.73
CA ARG A 125 14.87 -11.10 8.79
C ARG A 125 14.09 -11.92 9.78
N THR A 126 14.70 -12.15 10.91
CA THR A 126 13.99 -12.63 12.07
C THR A 126 12.94 -11.57 12.37
N GLY A 127 11.74 -11.82 11.94
CA GLY A 127 10.58 -10.96 12.14
C GLY A 127 9.56 -11.71 12.98
N ARG A 128 8.62 -10.96 13.55
CA ARG A 128 7.46 -11.56 14.18
C ARG A 128 6.42 -11.82 13.11
N ALA A 129 5.83 -13.01 13.11
CA ALA A 129 4.59 -13.27 12.38
C ALA A 129 3.40 -12.71 13.18
N GLY A 130 2.34 -12.32 12.50
CA GLY A 130 1.18 -11.80 13.20
C GLY A 130 -0.11 -11.93 12.40
N VAL A 131 -1.21 -11.66 13.06
CA VAL A 131 -2.55 -11.58 12.47
C VAL A 131 -3.12 -10.20 12.74
N GLU A 132 -3.70 -9.59 11.72
CA GLU A 132 -4.38 -8.31 11.81
C GLU A 132 -5.81 -8.45 11.29
N MET A 133 -6.78 -7.95 12.06
CA MET A 133 -8.19 -8.02 11.72
C MET A 133 -8.96 -6.81 12.22
N PHE A 134 -9.97 -6.43 11.46
CA PHE A 134 -10.92 -5.39 11.86
C PHE A 134 -12.30 -5.99 12.09
N ASP A 135 -12.91 -5.60 13.19
CA ASP A 135 -14.30 -5.85 13.55
C ASP A 135 -14.77 -7.28 13.35
N ASN A 136 -14.61 -8.13 14.37
CA ASN A 136 -14.86 -9.54 14.18
C ASN A 136 -15.60 -10.31 15.24
N SER A 137 -16.44 -11.20 14.72
CA SER A 137 -17.04 -12.33 15.41
C SER A 137 -16.36 -13.68 15.12
N TYR A 138 -15.11 -13.67 14.62
CA TYR A 138 -14.42 -14.92 14.30
C TYR A 138 -13.49 -15.35 15.42
N GLU A 139 -13.39 -16.65 15.59
CA GLU A 139 -12.47 -17.32 16.49
C GLU A 139 -11.47 -18.12 15.67
N PHE A 140 -10.16 -17.95 15.96
CA PHE A 140 -9.13 -18.79 15.39
C PHE A 140 -8.83 -19.94 16.32
N LYS A 141 -8.88 -21.16 15.80
CA LYS A 141 -8.57 -22.38 16.54
C LYS A 141 -7.33 -23.06 16.00
N ASP A 142 -6.67 -23.84 16.86
CA ASP A 142 -5.48 -24.60 16.53
C ASP A 142 -4.32 -23.77 15.96
N VAL A 143 -4.17 -22.53 16.47
CA VAL A 143 -3.07 -21.65 16.08
C VAL A 143 -1.79 -22.18 16.70
N ARG A 144 -0.80 -22.52 15.84
CA ARG A 144 0.47 -23.11 16.25
C ARG A 144 1.62 -22.39 15.60
N ILE A 145 2.74 -22.28 16.31
CA ILE A 145 4.02 -21.87 15.75
C ILE A 145 5.00 -23.03 15.99
N ASP A 146 5.62 -23.52 14.91
CA ASP A 146 6.50 -24.69 14.93
C ASP A 146 5.87 -25.92 15.63
N GLY A 147 4.56 -26.11 15.46
CA GLY A 147 3.81 -27.21 16.06
C GLY A 147 3.37 -26.99 17.51
N VAL A 148 3.80 -25.90 18.15
CA VAL A 148 3.42 -25.58 19.54
C VAL A 148 2.19 -24.66 19.53
N PRO A 149 1.12 -25.00 20.29
CA PRO A 149 -0.04 -24.13 20.42
C PRO A 149 0.36 -22.77 21.01
N VAL A 150 -0.16 -21.69 20.41
CA VAL A 150 0.09 -20.34 20.89
C VAL A 150 -0.59 -20.11 22.22
N SER A 151 0.18 -19.83 23.25
CA SER A 151 -0.31 -19.54 24.61
C SER A 151 0.06 -18.16 25.12
N ASP A 152 1.05 -17.52 24.48
CA ASP A 152 1.51 -16.18 24.81
C ASP A 152 1.56 -15.31 23.56
N ILE A 153 0.94 -14.12 23.63
CA ILE A 153 0.75 -13.24 22.50
C ILE A 153 1.10 -11.81 22.89
N SER A 154 2.01 -11.20 22.13
CA SER A 154 2.28 -9.76 22.22
C SER A 154 1.28 -8.99 21.38
N VAL A 155 0.37 -8.26 22.00
CA VAL A 155 -0.62 -7.41 21.31
C VAL A 155 0.01 -6.08 20.96
N MET A 156 -0.03 -5.70 19.67
CA MET A 156 0.44 -4.38 19.21
C MET A 156 -0.66 -3.33 19.18
N SER A 157 -1.83 -3.71 18.71
CA SER A 157 -3.00 -2.82 18.70
C SER A 157 -4.27 -3.64 18.87
N GLY A 158 -5.30 -3.05 19.47
CA GLY A 158 -6.53 -3.76 19.76
C GLY A 158 -6.39 -4.75 20.90
N GLY A 159 -7.39 -5.57 21.09
CA GLY A 159 -7.46 -6.58 22.14
C GLY A 159 -7.71 -7.97 21.58
N TRP A 160 -6.89 -8.92 22.03
CA TRP A 160 -7.11 -10.34 21.78
C TRP A 160 -7.23 -11.07 23.10
N ARG A 161 -8.06 -12.08 23.13
CA ARG A 161 -8.15 -13.00 24.26
C ARG A 161 -7.69 -14.38 23.85
N VAL A 162 -7.01 -15.05 24.73
CA VAL A 162 -6.59 -16.45 24.59
C VAL A 162 -7.37 -17.25 25.64
N PRO A 163 -8.60 -17.68 25.35
CA PRO A 163 -9.42 -18.44 26.30
C PRO A 163 -8.79 -19.82 26.61
N GLU A 164 -8.09 -20.39 25.63
CA GLU A 164 -7.33 -21.63 25.77
C GLU A 164 -6.15 -21.63 24.79
N ALA A 165 -5.13 -22.47 25.03
CA ALA A 165 -3.96 -22.55 24.16
C ALA A 165 -4.34 -22.88 22.72
N GLY A 166 -3.84 -22.08 21.77
CA GLY A 166 -4.14 -22.20 20.35
C GLY A 166 -5.44 -21.54 19.88
N THR A 167 -6.21 -20.90 20.79
CA THR A 167 -7.44 -20.19 20.42
C THR A 167 -7.30 -18.69 20.59
N LEU A 168 -7.56 -17.92 19.53
CA LEU A 168 -7.51 -16.46 19.51
C LEU A 168 -8.89 -15.88 19.23
N VAL A 169 -9.34 -14.97 20.09
CA VAL A 169 -10.62 -14.26 19.95
C VAL A 169 -10.36 -12.75 19.93
N PRO A 170 -10.63 -12.06 18.81
CA PRO A 170 -10.46 -10.62 18.74
C PRO A 170 -11.56 -9.86 19.48
N GLU A 171 -11.25 -8.63 19.92
CA GLU A 171 -12.27 -7.70 20.39
C GLU A 171 -13.01 -7.06 19.20
N ALA A 172 -14.32 -6.93 19.32
CA ALA A 172 -15.17 -6.35 18.30
C ALA A 172 -14.97 -4.82 18.15
N ASN A 173 -15.36 -4.31 17.00
CA ASN A 173 -15.43 -2.88 16.66
C ASN A 173 -14.07 -2.14 16.70
N ARG A 174 -12.96 -2.82 16.49
CA ARG A 174 -11.63 -2.20 16.40
C ARG A 174 -10.65 -3.04 15.59
N TRP A 175 -9.55 -2.43 15.20
CA TRP A 175 -8.41 -3.15 14.64
C TRP A 175 -7.71 -3.94 15.73
N ASN A 176 -7.54 -5.22 15.46
CA ASN A 176 -6.85 -6.15 16.35
C ASN A 176 -5.64 -6.69 15.63
N GLN A 177 -4.47 -6.50 16.22
CA GLN A 177 -3.20 -6.96 15.68
C GLN A 177 -2.43 -7.71 16.75
N VAL A 178 -2.00 -8.92 16.44
CA VAL A 178 -1.21 -9.74 17.34
C VAL A 178 0.07 -10.19 16.64
N LEU A 179 1.18 -10.11 17.33
CA LEU A 179 2.47 -10.64 16.88
C LEU A 179 2.81 -11.88 17.70
N PHE A 180 3.29 -12.89 16.99
CA PHE A 180 3.84 -14.11 17.57
C PHE A 180 5.37 -13.95 17.63
N GLY A 181 5.92 -14.09 18.82
CA GLY A 181 7.35 -13.92 19.10
C GLY A 181 8.05 -15.22 19.42
#